data_75151dcadcedfd3e5637a8816f57ebc4
#
_entry.id   75151dcadcedfd3e5637a8816f57ebc4
#
_cell.length_a   1.000
_cell.length_b   1.000
_cell.length_c   1.000
_cell.angle_alpha   90.00
_cell.angle_beta   90.00
_cell.angle_gamma   90.00
#
_symmetry.space_group_name_H-M   'P 1'
#
loop_
_entity.id
_entity.type
_entity.pdbx_description
1 polymer ?
#
loop_
_entity_poly.entity_id
_entity_poly.type
_entity_poly.pdbx_seq_one_letter_code
_entity_poly.pdbx_strand_id
1 'polypeptide(L)'
;LVPSPSYPIHTYGFVIAGADIRHVPLVPGGDFFAELEKAIKNAWPKPKMLVLNFPGNPTAQCVELDFFEKVIAIAKEHGIWVIHDLAYADIVFDGYKAPSILQVPGAKDIAVEFYTLSKSYNMPGWRVGFMVGNATLVGALARLKSYFDYGTFTPIQVASILALEGPQECVEEIRLMYQKRRDVLCHGLHAAGWMVDVPKATMFVWAKIPIQYREMGSLEFCKKLLTEAQVAVSPGIGFGEYGDE
;
A
#
# COMPACT_ATOMS: atom_id res chain seq x y z
N LEU A 1 6.50 -12.72 3.45
CA LEU A 1 5.24 -12.44 4.14
C LEU A 1 4.56 -11.23 3.51
N VAL A 2 3.26 -11.29 3.26
CA VAL A 2 2.47 -10.21 2.66
C VAL A 2 1.17 -10.06 3.43
N PRO A 3 0.84 -8.87 3.95
CA PRO A 3 -0.48 -8.60 4.52
C PRO A 3 -1.60 -8.88 3.51
N SER A 4 -2.76 -9.31 3.98
CA SER A 4 -3.95 -9.51 3.14
C SER A 4 -5.17 -8.91 3.84
N PRO A 5 -5.98 -8.11 3.12
CA PRO A 5 -5.88 -7.75 1.71
C PRO A 5 -4.70 -6.80 1.41
N SER A 6 -4.17 -6.86 0.17
CA SER A 6 -3.06 -6.00 -0.27
C SER A 6 -3.11 -5.70 -1.78
N TYR A 7 -2.34 -4.73 -2.21
CA TYR A 7 -2.18 -4.44 -3.64
C TYR A 7 -1.55 -5.65 -4.35
N PRO A 8 -2.11 -6.12 -5.49
CA PRO A 8 -1.73 -7.38 -6.11
C PRO A 8 -0.24 -7.57 -6.38
N ILE A 9 0.50 -6.50 -6.69
CA ILE A 9 1.94 -6.61 -6.97
C ILE A 9 2.74 -7.09 -5.75
N HIS A 10 2.27 -6.81 -4.52
CA HIS A 10 2.93 -7.25 -3.30
C HIS A 10 2.95 -8.78 -3.16
N THR A 11 1.96 -9.45 -3.74
CA THR A 11 1.90 -10.92 -3.84
C THR A 11 2.50 -11.39 -5.15
N TYR A 12 1.94 -10.95 -6.28
CA TYR A 12 2.28 -11.52 -7.58
C TYR A 12 3.67 -11.16 -8.07
N GLY A 13 4.25 -10.03 -7.65
CA GLY A 13 5.65 -9.70 -7.96
C GLY A 13 6.62 -10.75 -7.43
N PHE A 14 6.37 -11.26 -6.23
CA PHE A 14 7.19 -12.31 -5.64
C PHE A 14 6.88 -13.70 -6.22
N VAL A 15 5.62 -13.99 -6.53
CA VAL A 15 5.23 -15.24 -7.21
C VAL A 15 5.91 -15.34 -8.58
N ILE A 16 5.92 -14.25 -9.35
CA ILE A 16 6.62 -14.20 -10.65
C ILE A 16 8.12 -14.43 -10.48
N ALA A 17 8.70 -13.95 -9.38
CA ALA A 17 10.10 -14.20 -9.04
C ALA A 17 10.37 -15.62 -8.47
N GLY A 18 9.37 -16.48 -8.40
CA GLY A 18 9.48 -17.86 -7.90
C GLY A 18 9.52 -17.98 -6.38
N ALA A 19 9.04 -16.98 -5.65
CA ALA A 19 8.97 -17.03 -4.19
C ALA A 19 7.65 -17.61 -3.70
N ASP A 20 7.71 -18.34 -2.59
CA ASP A 20 6.52 -18.74 -1.84
C ASP A 20 5.96 -17.58 -1.04
N ILE A 21 4.64 -17.40 -1.08
CA ILE A 21 3.93 -16.37 -0.33
C ILE A 21 3.25 -16.97 0.89
N ARG A 22 3.28 -16.22 1.99
CA ARG A 22 2.46 -16.46 3.18
C ARG A 22 1.72 -15.18 3.50
N HIS A 23 0.40 -15.24 3.44
CA HIS A 23 -0.44 -14.11 3.81
C HIS A 23 -0.52 -13.96 5.33
N VAL A 24 -0.53 -12.70 5.77
CA VAL A 24 -0.75 -12.30 7.16
C VAL A 24 -2.04 -11.50 7.20
N PRO A 25 -3.07 -11.96 7.94
CA PRO A 25 -4.32 -11.22 8.03
C PRO A 25 -4.10 -9.77 8.50
N LEU A 26 -4.62 -8.81 7.74
CA LEU A 26 -4.61 -7.39 8.08
C LEU A 26 -6.05 -6.87 8.03
N VAL A 27 -6.87 -7.37 8.95
CA VAL A 27 -8.30 -7.07 9.01
C VAL A 27 -8.62 -6.10 10.15
N PRO A 28 -9.63 -5.25 10.02
CA PRO A 28 -10.05 -4.34 11.09
C PRO A 28 -10.38 -5.10 12.38
N GLY A 29 -9.81 -4.65 13.51
CA GLY A 29 -10.01 -5.28 14.82
C GLY A 29 -9.18 -6.54 15.07
N GLY A 30 -8.40 -7.01 14.09
CA GLY A 30 -7.45 -8.12 14.27
C GLY A 30 -6.13 -7.66 14.91
N ASP A 31 -5.43 -8.59 15.53
CA ASP A 31 -4.07 -8.36 16.03
C ASP A 31 -3.05 -8.77 14.95
N PHE A 32 -2.64 -7.80 14.13
CA PHE A 32 -1.67 -8.01 13.07
C PHE A 32 -0.34 -8.60 13.57
N PHE A 33 0.13 -8.17 14.74
CA PHE A 33 1.43 -8.63 15.25
C PHE A 33 1.36 -10.07 15.72
N ALA A 34 0.28 -10.47 16.38
CA ALA A 34 0.06 -11.88 16.75
C ALA A 34 0.00 -12.78 15.50
N GLU A 35 -0.70 -12.35 14.44
CA GLU A 35 -0.77 -13.12 13.19
C GLU A 35 0.58 -13.11 12.44
N LEU A 36 1.34 -12.02 12.49
CA LEU A 36 2.69 -11.95 11.93
C LEU A 36 3.64 -12.93 12.61
N GLU A 37 3.68 -12.95 13.93
CA GLU A 37 4.51 -13.89 14.71
C GLU A 37 4.12 -15.34 14.47
N LYS A 38 2.82 -15.62 14.41
CA LYS A 38 2.28 -16.95 14.07
C LYS A 38 2.71 -17.38 12.66
N ALA A 39 2.63 -16.48 11.69
CA ALA A 39 3.06 -16.73 10.31
C ALA A 39 4.57 -17.01 10.24
N ILE A 40 5.40 -16.25 10.97
CA ILE A 40 6.85 -16.46 11.07
C ILE A 40 7.17 -17.83 11.68
N LYS A 41 6.52 -18.14 12.80
CA LYS A 41 6.75 -19.39 13.55
C LYS A 41 6.38 -20.64 12.75
N ASN A 42 5.29 -20.58 12.00
CA ASN A 42 4.73 -21.73 11.29
C ASN A 42 5.21 -21.87 9.84
N ALA A 43 5.96 -20.89 9.30
CA ALA A 43 6.43 -20.96 7.93
C ALA A 43 7.66 -21.86 7.76
N TRP A 44 7.61 -22.70 6.75
CA TRP A 44 8.74 -23.47 6.24
C TRP A 44 8.78 -23.39 4.72
N PRO A 45 9.91 -23.01 4.10
CA PRO A 45 11.13 -22.47 4.76
C PRO A 45 10.88 -21.14 5.50
N LYS A 46 11.81 -20.75 6.36
CA LYS A 46 11.70 -19.49 7.12
C LYS A 46 11.51 -18.29 6.19
N PRO A 47 10.62 -17.34 6.50
CA PRO A 47 10.41 -16.17 5.68
C PRO A 47 11.66 -15.30 5.62
N LYS A 48 11.92 -14.73 4.44
CA LYS A 48 13.06 -13.85 4.21
C LYS A 48 12.66 -12.38 4.06
N MET A 49 11.40 -12.13 3.68
CA MET A 49 10.92 -10.78 3.41
C MET A 49 9.52 -10.57 3.99
N LEU A 50 9.29 -9.35 4.48
CA LEU A 50 7.98 -8.80 4.81
C LEU A 50 7.74 -7.58 3.94
N VAL A 51 6.60 -7.54 3.24
CA VAL A 51 6.17 -6.38 2.44
C VAL A 51 5.07 -5.66 3.17
N LEU A 52 5.16 -4.34 3.28
CA LEU A 52 4.18 -3.47 3.91
C LEU A 52 3.79 -2.35 2.95
N ASN A 53 2.57 -1.86 3.07
CA ASN A 53 2.09 -0.70 2.34
C ASN A 53 1.18 0.14 3.23
N PHE A 54 1.69 1.25 3.73
CA PHE A 54 0.94 2.21 4.55
C PHE A 54 1.31 3.65 4.16
N PRO A 55 0.33 4.49 3.83
CA PRO A 55 -1.11 4.21 3.70
C PRO A 55 -1.43 3.15 2.64
N GLY A 56 -2.38 2.28 2.95
CA GLY A 56 -2.60 1.02 2.24
C GLY A 56 -3.45 1.13 0.97
N ASN A 57 -3.09 0.37 -0.04
CA ASN A 57 -3.94 0.01 -1.16
C ASN A 57 -4.31 -1.49 -1.01
N PRO A 58 -5.58 -1.88 -0.89
CA PRO A 58 -6.80 -1.09 -1.18
C PRO A 58 -7.48 -0.47 0.06
N THR A 59 -7.07 -0.83 1.28
CA THR A 59 -7.84 -0.63 2.51
C THR A 59 -7.82 0.79 3.05
N ALA A 60 -6.95 1.66 2.52
CA ALA A 60 -6.66 2.99 3.04
C ALA A 60 -6.23 3.02 4.53
N GLN A 61 -5.82 1.87 5.08
CA GLN A 61 -5.32 1.79 6.44
C GLN A 61 -4.07 2.64 6.62
N CYS A 62 -4.01 3.32 7.76
CA CYS A 62 -2.91 4.15 8.18
C CYS A 62 -2.31 3.60 9.47
N VAL A 63 -1.02 3.84 9.67
CA VAL A 63 -0.30 3.46 10.90
C VAL A 63 0.48 4.65 11.43
N GLU A 64 0.84 4.60 12.70
CA GLU A 64 1.74 5.54 13.32
C GLU A 64 3.17 4.96 13.39
N LEU A 65 4.14 5.75 13.81
CA LEU A 65 5.55 5.34 13.79
C LEU A 65 5.83 4.13 14.69
N ASP A 66 5.12 4.00 15.82
CA ASP A 66 5.25 2.89 16.76
C ASP A 66 4.93 1.52 16.14
N PHE A 67 4.06 1.50 15.12
CA PHE A 67 3.82 0.29 14.34
C PHE A 67 5.10 -0.17 13.64
N PHE A 68 5.82 0.74 13.00
CA PHE A 68 7.08 0.41 12.32
C PHE A 68 8.19 0.07 13.33
N GLU A 69 8.21 0.67 14.51
CA GLU A 69 9.15 0.30 15.57
C GLU A 69 9.00 -1.18 15.95
N LYS A 70 7.77 -1.65 16.15
CA LYS A 70 7.47 -3.05 16.41
C LYS A 70 7.85 -3.96 15.24
N VAL A 71 7.51 -3.56 14.01
CA VAL A 71 7.88 -4.31 12.80
C VAL A 71 9.39 -4.49 12.71
N ILE A 72 10.16 -3.42 12.88
CA ILE A 72 11.63 -3.47 12.79
C ILE A 72 12.23 -4.34 13.90
N ALA A 73 11.68 -4.30 15.11
CA ALA A 73 12.12 -5.16 16.20
C ALA A 73 11.93 -6.65 15.84
N ILE A 74 10.72 -7.04 15.44
CA ILE A 74 10.41 -8.44 15.06
C ILE A 74 11.24 -8.85 13.83
N ALA A 75 11.37 -8.01 12.81
CA ALA A 75 12.11 -8.34 11.62
C ALA A 75 13.61 -8.55 11.91
N LYS A 76 14.22 -7.75 12.79
CA LYS A 76 15.60 -7.94 13.24
C LYS A 76 15.78 -9.23 14.00
N GLU A 77 14.88 -9.57 14.93
CA GLU A 77 14.94 -10.80 15.71
C GLU A 77 14.93 -12.04 14.82
N HIS A 78 14.14 -12.02 13.75
CA HIS A 78 13.98 -13.17 12.85
C HIS A 78 14.84 -13.12 11.57
N GLY A 79 15.65 -12.09 11.38
CA GLY A 79 16.50 -11.93 10.18
C GLY A 79 15.71 -11.74 8.89
N ILE A 80 14.62 -10.98 8.96
CA ILE A 80 13.68 -10.72 7.85
C ILE A 80 13.96 -9.33 7.27
N TRP A 81 14.10 -9.24 5.94
CA TRP A 81 14.13 -7.97 5.23
C TRP A 81 12.74 -7.33 5.17
N VAL A 82 12.66 -6.02 5.27
CA VAL A 82 11.38 -5.30 5.18
C VAL A 82 11.36 -4.40 3.94
N ILE A 83 10.28 -4.50 3.18
CA ILE A 83 9.97 -3.59 2.08
C ILE A 83 8.74 -2.79 2.49
N HIS A 84 8.84 -1.47 2.46
CA HIS A 84 7.71 -0.57 2.66
C HIS A 84 7.38 0.16 1.36
N ASP A 85 6.16 -0.03 0.86
CA ASP A 85 5.62 0.72 -0.27
C ASP A 85 4.89 1.96 0.25
N LEU A 86 5.52 3.12 0.10
CA LEU A 86 5.02 4.42 0.56
C LEU A 86 4.44 5.24 -0.61
N ALA A 87 3.70 4.58 -1.51
CA ALA A 87 3.17 5.23 -2.71
C ALA A 87 2.18 6.39 -2.43
N TYR A 88 1.56 6.41 -1.25
CA TYR A 88 0.55 7.39 -0.86
C TYR A 88 1.04 8.35 0.23
N ALA A 89 2.34 8.60 0.32
CA ALA A 89 2.96 9.46 1.32
C ALA A 89 2.28 10.83 1.47
N ASP A 90 1.91 11.43 0.34
CA ASP A 90 1.41 12.80 0.28
C ASP A 90 -0.10 12.90 0.01
N ILE A 91 -0.78 11.77 -0.25
CA ILE A 91 -2.24 11.73 -0.37
C ILE A 91 -2.82 11.41 1.01
N VAL A 92 -2.72 12.38 1.90
CA VAL A 92 -3.09 12.27 3.32
C VAL A 92 -4.02 13.42 3.71
N PHE A 93 -4.91 13.21 4.67
CA PHE A 93 -6.01 14.12 4.98
C PHE A 93 -6.11 14.39 6.49
N ASP A 94 -6.83 15.45 6.85
CA ASP A 94 -7.21 15.76 8.23
C ASP A 94 -6.02 15.84 9.20
N GLY A 95 -4.87 16.34 8.72
CA GLY A 95 -3.66 16.51 9.53
C GLY A 95 -2.84 15.24 9.75
N TYR A 96 -3.28 14.08 9.24
CA TYR A 96 -2.46 12.88 9.26
C TYR A 96 -1.19 13.07 8.43
N LYS A 97 -0.10 12.50 8.90
CA LYS A 97 1.19 12.45 8.19
C LYS A 97 1.64 11.00 8.14
N ALA A 98 1.79 10.46 6.95
CA ALA A 98 2.27 9.09 6.77
C ALA A 98 3.73 8.99 7.26
N PRO A 99 4.04 8.14 8.25
CA PRO A 99 5.41 7.95 8.69
C PRO A 99 6.20 7.13 7.67
N SER A 100 7.47 7.48 7.49
CA SER A 100 8.43 6.63 6.79
C SER A 100 8.98 5.57 7.75
N ILE A 101 9.08 4.33 7.31
CA ILE A 101 9.73 3.27 8.10
C ILE A 101 11.20 3.61 8.40
N LEU A 102 11.83 4.40 7.54
CA LEU A 102 13.22 4.81 7.70
C LEU A 102 13.45 5.85 8.81
N GLN A 103 12.36 6.37 9.42
CA GLN A 103 12.44 7.19 10.63
C GLN A 103 12.78 6.35 11.87
N VAL A 104 12.50 5.04 11.83
CA VAL A 104 12.82 4.14 12.96
C VAL A 104 14.33 3.93 13.05
N PRO A 105 14.94 4.13 14.23
CA PRO A 105 16.36 3.88 14.44
C PRO A 105 16.76 2.45 14.05
N GLY A 106 17.78 2.35 13.19
CA GLY A 106 18.28 1.06 12.71
C GLY A 106 17.41 0.38 11.64
N ALA A 107 16.34 1.01 11.14
CA ALA A 107 15.55 0.46 10.05
C ALA A 107 16.39 0.29 8.77
N LYS A 108 17.31 1.21 8.50
CA LYS A 108 18.20 1.13 7.32
C LYS A 108 19.12 -0.10 7.30
N ASP A 109 19.25 -0.81 8.42
CA ASP A 109 20.02 -2.06 8.46
C ASP A 109 19.31 -3.21 7.74
N ILE A 110 17.97 -3.17 7.70
CA ILE A 110 17.15 -4.29 7.21
C ILE A 110 15.98 -3.87 6.31
N ALA A 111 15.74 -2.59 6.09
CA ALA A 111 14.57 -2.12 5.38
C ALA A 111 14.91 -1.24 4.18
N VAL A 112 14.01 -1.28 3.21
CA VAL A 112 13.93 -0.33 2.11
C VAL A 112 12.51 0.22 2.00
N GLU A 113 12.43 1.43 1.45
CA GLU A 113 11.18 2.11 1.19
C GLU A 113 11.08 2.52 -0.29
N PHE A 114 9.93 2.28 -0.89
CA PHE A 114 9.62 2.72 -2.24
C PHE A 114 8.75 3.97 -2.22
N TYR A 115 9.12 4.92 -3.05
CA TYR A 115 8.34 6.11 -3.31
C TYR A 115 8.08 6.26 -4.81
N THR A 116 6.98 6.90 -5.19
CA THR A 116 6.60 7.11 -6.58
C THR A 116 6.07 8.51 -6.84
N LEU A 117 6.38 9.06 -8.00
CA LEU A 117 5.83 10.32 -8.47
C LEU A 117 4.42 10.16 -9.05
N SER A 118 3.97 8.91 -9.22
CA SER A 118 2.67 8.61 -9.84
C SER A 118 1.48 9.22 -9.10
N LYS A 119 1.55 9.31 -7.77
CA LYS A 119 0.44 9.76 -6.93
C LYS A 119 0.63 11.20 -6.49
N SER A 120 1.73 11.50 -5.81
CA SER A 120 2.01 12.83 -5.26
C SER A 120 2.09 13.92 -6.33
N TYR A 121 2.63 13.60 -7.50
CA TYR A 121 2.81 14.54 -8.62
C TYR A 121 1.87 14.30 -9.79
N ASN A 122 0.89 13.41 -9.64
CA ASN A 122 -0.04 13.04 -10.70
C ASN A 122 0.68 12.63 -12.02
N MET A 123 1.78 11.88 -11.90
CA MET A 123 2.63 11.44 -13.01
C MET A 123 2.59 9.91 -13.22
N PRO A 124 1.40 9.25 -13.25
CA PRO A 124 1.36 7.78 -13.36
C PRO A 124 1.87 7.27 -14.70
N GLY A 125 1.68 8.02 -15.79
CA GLY A 125 2.14 7.65 -17.13
C GLY A 125 3.65 7.74 -17.33
N TRP A 126 4.36 8.49 -16.47
CA TRP A 126 5.80 8.69 -16.56
C TRP A 126 6.63 7.50 -16.05
N ARG A 127 6.01 6.59 -15.30
CA ARG A 127 6.60 5.36 -14.76
C ARG A 127 7.87 5.62 -13.93
N VAL A 128 7.81 6.56 -13.00
CA VAL A 128 8.93 6.96 -12.15
C VAL A 128 8.65 6.64 -10.68
N GLY A 129 9.62 6.01 -10.06
CA GLY A 129 9.72 5.77 -8.63
C GLY A 129 11.16 5.48 -8.26
N PHE A 130 11.44 5.44 -6.98
CA PHE A 130 12.76 5.14 -6.46
C PHE A 130 12.68 4.33 -5.17
N MET A 131 13.77 3.64 -4.86
CA MET A 131 13.94 2.87 -3.64
C MET A 131 15.09 3.44 -2.82
N VAL A 132 14.87 3.62 -1.53
CA VAL A 132 15.88 4.11 -0.58
C VAL A 132 15.94 3.21 0.64
N GLY A 133 17.07 3.20 1.35
CA GLY A 133 17.23 2.42 2.58
C GLY A 133 18.48 1.56 2.58
N ASN A 134 18.34 0.27 2.91
CA ASN A 134 19.45 -0.66 3.03
C ASN A 134 20.30 -0.74 1.75
N ALA A 135 21.61 -0.52 1.86
CA ALA A 135 22.52 -0.44 0.73
C ALA A 135 22.61 -1.77 -0.05
N THR A 136 22.51 -2.92 0.61
CA THR A 136 22.56 -4.24 -0.04
C THR A 136 21.34 -4.44 -0.94
N LEU A 137 20.14 -4.10 -0.44
CA LEU A 137 18.90 -4.22 -1.21
C LEU A 137 18.84 -3.21 -2.36
N VAL A 138 19.27 -1.96 -2.11
CA VAL A 138 19.38 -0.92 -3.17
C VAL A 138 20.37 -1.36 -4.24
N GLY A 139 21.53 -1.88 -3.85
CA GLY A 139 22.53 -2.41 -4.78
C GLY A 139 22.02 -3.61 -5.59
N ALA A 140 21.24 -4.50 -4.98
CA ALA A 140 20.61 -5.63 -5.67
C ALA A 140 19.63 -5.15 -6.75
N LEU A 141 18.77 -4.16 -6.43
CA LEU A 141 17.85 -3.57 -7.41
C LEU A 141 18.62 -2.86 -8.53
N ALA A 142 19.63 -2.07 -8.22
CA ALA A 142 20.45 -1.38 -9.21
C ALA A 142 21.12 -2.36 -10.19
N ARG A 143 21.66 -3.47 -9.65
CA ARG A 143 22.24 -4.54 -10.46
C ARG A 143 21.20 -5.19 -11.36
N LEU A 144 20.02 -5.53 -10.84
CA LEU A 144 18.94 -6.12 -11.63
C LEU A 144 18.51 -5.18 -12.76
N LYS A 145 18.27 -3.89 -12.46
CA LYS A 145 17.87 -2.88 -13.45
C LYS A 145 18.93 -2.68 -14.56
N SER A 146 20.20 -2.80 -14.24
CA SER A 146 21.26 -2.67 -15.25
C SER A 146 21.18 -3.74 -16.37
N TYR A 147 20.50 -4.85 -16.12
CA TYR A 147 20.27 -5.89 -17.14
C TYR A 147 18.84 -5.85 -17.72
N PHE A 148 17.88 -5.35 -16.95
CA PHE A 148 16.47 -5.37 -17.36
C PHE A 148 16.09 -4.23 -18.30
N ASP A 149 16.49 -3.02 -17.97
CA ASP A 149 16.05 -1.81 -18.68
C ASP A 149 17.16 -0.78 -18.93
N TYR A 150 18.39 -1.09 -18.56
CA TYR A 150 19.55 -0.20 -18.67
C TYR A 150 19.39 1.17 -18.00
N GLY A 151 18.31 1.37 -17.27
CA GLY A 151 17.96 2.61 -16.57
C GLY A 151 16.76 3.34 -17.16
N THR A 152 16.29 4.33 -16.42
CA THR A 152 15.16 5.17 -16.83
C THR A 152 15.63 6.19 -17.88
N PHE A 153 14.78 6.45 -18.88
CA PHE A 153 15.04 7.45 -19.93
C PHE A 153 15.39 8.82 -19.32
N THR A 154 16.56 9.38 -19.72
CA THR A 154 17.13 10.58 -19.07
C THR A 154 16.20 11.78 -18.98
N PRO A 155 15.41 12.15 -20.02
CA PRO A 155 14.46 13.26 -19.89
C PRO A 155 13.43 13.06 -18.76
N ILE A 156 13.00 11.82 -18.49
CA ILE A 156 12.11 11.51 -17.39
C ILE A 156 12.81 11.72 -16.05
N GLN A 157 14.09 11.34 -15.95
CA GLN A 157 14.88 11.58 -14.74
C GLN A 157 15.05 13.07 -14.47
N VAL A 158 15.35 13.88 -15.49
CA VAL A 158 15.43 15.34 -15.35
C VAL A 158 14.09 15.95 -14.93
N ALA A 159 12.97 15.51 -15.54
CA ALA A 159 11.64 15.97 -15.14
C ALA A 159 11.34 15.58 -13.68
N SER A 160 11.79 14.41 -13.23
CA SER A 160 11.63 13.97 -11.83
C SER A 160 12.42 14.83 -10.85
N ILE A 161 13.65 15.23 -11.22
CA ILE A 161 14.45 16.17 -10.40
C ILE A 161 13.71 17.50 -10.25
N LEU A 162 13.21 18.05 -11.36
CA LEU A 162 12.43 19.30 -11.33
C LEU A 162 11.15 19.17 -10.48
N ALA A 163 10.48 18.03 -10.53
CA ALA A 163 9.29 17.78 -9.70
C ALA A 163 9.64 17.73 -8.20
N LEU A 164 10.76 17.08 -7.84
CA LEU A 164 11.16 16.91 -6.44
C LEU A 164 11.82 18.15 -5.84
N GLU A 165 12.59 18.92 -6.62
CA GLU A 165 13.32 20.11 -6.15
C GLU A 165 12.56 21.41 -6.40
N GLY A 166 11.55 21.40 -7.25
CA GLY A 166 10.73 22.55 -7.60
C GLY A 166 9.70 22.91 -6.52
N PRO A 167 8.86 23.90 -6.79
CA PRO A 167 7.74 24.26 -5.92
C PRO A 167 6.80 23.10 -5.67
N GLN A 168 6.34 22.93 -4.43
CA GLN A 168 5.54 21.76 -4.00
C GLN A 168 4.02 22.05 -3.89
N GLU A 169 3.58 23.22 -4.32
CA GLU A 169 2.17 23.63 -4.28
C GLU A 169 1.28 22.65 -5.06
N CYS A 170 1.80 22.09 -6.14
CA CYS A 170 1.07 21.09 -6.94
C CYS A 170 0.74 19.81 -6.15
N VAL A 171 1.59 19.40 -5.22
CA VAL A 171 1.34 18.24 -4.34
C VAL A 171 0.19 18.56 -3.40
N GLU A 172 0.18 19.76 -2.82
CA GLU A 172 -0.90 20.21 -1.94
C GLU A 172 -2.23 20.37 -2.70
N GLU A 173 -2.21 20.92 -3.91
CA GLU A 173 -3.41 21.01 -4.76
C GLU A 173 -3.99 19.62 -5.08
N ILE A 174 -3.14 18.64 -5.41
CA ILE A 174 -3.54 17.26 -5.66
C ILE A 174 -4.14 16.65 -4.38
N ARG A 175 -3.49 16.84 -3.24
CA ARG A 175 -3.97 16.36 -1.94
C ARG A 175 -5.36 16.91 -1.62
N LEU A 176 -5.55 18.22 -1.74
CA LEU A 176 -6.84 18.91 -1.49
C LEU A 176 -7.93 18.43 -2.45
N MET A 177 -7.59 18.21 -3.73
CA MET A 177 -8.52 17.67 -4.70
C MET A 177 -9.01 16.27 -4.29
N TYR A 178 -8.11 15.38 -3.85
CA TYR A 178 -8.50 14.06 -3.39
C TYR A 178 -9.28 14.11 -2.07
N GLN A 179 -8.92 14.99 -1.16
CA GLN A 179 -9.70 15.20 0.07
C GLN A 179 -11.14 15.59 -0.25
N LYS A 180 -11.35 16.56 -1.14
CA LYS A 180 -12.68 16.97 -1.59
C LYS A 180 -13.46 15.81 -2.23
N ARG A 181 -12.81 15.00 -3.07
CA ARG A 181 -13.44 13.82 -3.70
C ARG A 181 -13.84 12.78 -2.67
N ARG A 182 -12.96 12.48 -1.70
CA ARG A 182 -13.26 11.60 -0.57
C ARG A 182 -14.48 12.09 0.19
N ASP A 183 -14.52 13.36 0.55
CA ASP A 183 -15.59 13.94 1.35
C ASP A 183 -16.94 13.82 0.64
N VAL A 184 -16.99 14.15 -0.66
CA VAL A 184 -18.18 14.01 -1.49
C VAL A 184 -18.63 12.55 -1.58
N LEU A 185 -17.70 11.62 -1.81
CA LEU A 185 -18.01 10.20 -1.93
C LEU A 185 -18.55 9.65 -0.60
N CYS A 186 -17.83 9.85 0.50
CA CYS A 186 -18.22 9.31 1.80
C CYS A 186 -19.54 9.92 2.28
N HIS A 187 -19.73 11.23 2.09
CA HIS A 187 -20.99 11.89 2.43
C HIS A 187 -22.16 11.34 1.60
N GLY A 188 -21.97 11.15 0.30
CA GLY A 188 -22.98 10.57 -0.59
C GLY A 188 -23.35 9.14 -0.21
N LEU A 189 -22.36 8.29 0.12
CA LEU A 189 -22.59 6.93 0.59
C LEU A 189 -23.36 6.91 1.91
N HIS A 190 -22.98 7.75 2.88
CA HIS A 190 -23.68 7.88 4.16
C HIS A 190 -25.14 8.34 3.96
N ALA A 191 -25.36 9.33 3.09
CA ALA A 191 -26.71 9.81 2.76
C ALA A 191 -27.57 8.72 2.09
N ALA A 192 -26.94 7.80 1.35
CA ALA A 192 -27.60 6.63 0.76
C ALA A 192 -27.79 5.47 1.76
N GLY A 193 -27.40 5.62 3.02
CA GLY A 193 -27.49 4.58 4.06
C GLY A 193 -26.35 3.55 4.04
N TRP A 194 -25.31 3.76 3.21
CA TRP A 194 -24.14 2.91 3.19
C TRP A 194 -23.03 3.53 4.04
N MET A 195 -22.95 3.09 5.29
CA MET A 195 -21.97 3.61 6.24
C MET A 195 -20.58 3.05 5.92
N VAL A 196 -19.64 3.94 5.63
CA VAL A 196 -18.24 3.63 5.34
C VAL A 196 -17.32 4.43 6.26
N ASP A 197 -16.17 3.88 6.57
CA ASP A 197 -15.12 4.61 7.29
C ASP A 197 -14.55 5.70 6.38
N VAL A 198 -14.40 6.91 6.91
CA VAL A 198 -13.78 8.02 6.17
C VAL A 198 -12.26 7.86 6.22
N PRO A 199 -11.61 7.56 5.08
CA PRO A 199 -10.17 7.31 5.09
C PRO A 199 -9.35 8.57 5.38
N LYS A 200 -8.27 8.41 6.14
CA LYS A 200 -7.31 9.49 6.43
C LYS A 200 -6.26 9.67 5.34
N ALA A 201 -6.21 8.78 4.38
CA ALA A 201 -5.22 8.80 3.30
C ALA A 201 -5.69 8.04 2.07
N THR A 202 -4.91 8.08 1.00
CA THR A 202 -5.09 7.41 -0.28
C THR A 202 -6.20 8.01 -1.15
N MET A 203 -6.47 7.39 -2.28
CA MET A 203 -7.57 7.75 -3.18
C MET A 203 -8.69 6.70 -3.18
N PHE A 204 -8.73 5.84 -2.15
CA PHE A 204 -9.64 4.71 -2.06
C PHE A 204 -10.57 4.88 -0.86
N VAL A 205 -11.77 4.32 -1.00
CA VAL A 205 -12.68 4.04 0.10
C VAL A 205 -12.86 2.52 0.14
N TRP A 206 -12.46 1.90 1.24
CA TRP A 206 -12.70 0.47 1.49
C TRP A 206 -14.02 0.32 2.20
N ALA A 207 -15.03 -0.13 1.46
CA ALA A 207 -16.40 -0.18 1.94
C ALA A 207 -16.82 -1.62 2.21
N LYS A 208 -17.25 -1.92 3.44
CA LYS A 208 -17.87 -3.21 3.75
C LYS A 208 -19.17 -3.35 2.98
N ILE A 209 -19.45 -4.57 2.51
CA ILE A 209 -20.72 -4.88 1.85
C ILE A 209 -21.86 -4.57 2.82
N PRO A 210 -22.93 -3.85 2.38
CA PRO A 210 -24.10 -3.62 3.21
C PRO A 210 -24.68 -4.93 3.73
N ILE A 211 -25.14 -4.94 4.99
CA ILE A 211 -25.52 -6.15 5.72
C ILE A 211 -26.49 -7.05 4.95
N GLN A 212 -27.43 -6.46 4.21
CA GLN A 212 -28.44 -7.16 3.43
C GLN A 212 -27.88 -7.90 2.20
N TYR A 213 -26.64 -7.62 1.81
CA TYR A 213 -25.97 -8.23 0.64
C TYR A 213 -24.70 -9.01 1.02
N ARG A 214 -24.36 -9.08 2.31
CA ARG A 214 -23.07 -9.64 2.77
C ARG A 214 -22.86 -11.09 2.33
N GLU A 215 -23.93 -11.90 2.35
CA GLU A 215 -23.85 -13.30 1.96
C GLU A 215 -23.54 -13.53 0.49
N MET A 216 -23.63 -12.50 -0.36
CA MET A 216 -23.25 -12.60 -1.78
C MET A 216 -21.74 -12.68 -2.00
N GLY A 217 -20.95 -12.18 -1.05
CA GLY A 217 -19.53 -11.94 -1.25
C GLY A 217 -19.24 -10.75 -2.17
N SER A 218 -17.99 -10.29 -2.19
CA SER A 218 -17.62 -9.04 -2.86
C SER A 218 -17.77 -9.11 -4.39
N LEU A 219 -17.51 -10.26 -5.01
CA LEU A 219 -17.59 -10.40 -6.47
C LEU A 219 -19.04 -10.26 -6.98
N GLU A 220 -19.98 -11.01 -6.40
CA GLU A 220 -21.37 -10.95 -6.85
C GLU A 220 -22.03 -9.62 -6.49
N PHE A 221 -21.68 -9.03 -5.35
CA PHE A 221 -22.13 -7.68 -5.00
C PHE A 221 -21.63 -6.63 -6.01
N CYS A 222 -20.37 -6.69 -6.44
CA CYS A 222 -19.83 -5.78 -7.47
C CYS A 222 -20.54 -5.96 -8.82
N LYS A 223 -20.84 -7.21 -9.23
CA LYS A 223 -21.63 -7.48 -10.44
C LYS A 223 -23.04 -6.88 -10.36
N LYS A 224 -23.68 -7.00 -9.19
CA LYS A 224 -25.00 -6.42 -8.93
C LYS A 224 -24.95 -4.90 -9.05
N LEU A 225 -23.99 -4.22 -8.42
CA LEU A 225 -23.81 -2.78 -8.54
C LEU A 225 -23.58 -2.34 -9.99
N LEU A 226 -22.76 -3.07 -10.73
CA LEU A 226 -22.51 -2.77 -12.14
C LEU A 226 -23.78 -2.91 -12.99
N THR A 227 -24.56 -3.96 -12.77
CA THR A 227 -25.72 -4.26 -13.60
C THR A 227 -26.92 -3.38 -13.26
N GLU A 228 -27.20 -3.16 -11.98
CA GLU A 228 -28.41 -2.47 -11.54
C GLU A 228 -28.21 -0.97 -11.30
N ALA A 229 -27.03 -0.57 -10.81
CA ALA A 229 -26.72 0.82 -10.52
C ALA A 229 -25.77 1.47 -11.54
N GLN A 230 -25.20 0.70 -12.47
CA GLN A 230 -24.19 1.15 -13.44
C GLN A 230 -22.93 1.74 -12.75
N VAL A 231 -22.60 1.23 -11.56
CA VAL A 231 -21.44 1.64 -10.77
C VAL A 231 -20.42 0.50 -10.75
N ALA A 232 -19.24 0.74 -11.33
CA ALA A 232 -18.14 -0.20 -11.31
C ALA A 232 -17.28 0.00 -10.07
N VAL A 233 -17.13 -1.05 -9.25
CA VAL A 233 -16.24 -1.10 -8.09
C VAL A 233 -15.40 -2.38 -8.16
N SER A 234 -14.27 -2.37 -7.46
CA SER A 234 -13.40 -3.55 -7.41
C SER A 234 -13.83 -4.49 -6.28
N PRO A 235 -14.00 -5.79 -6.56
CA PRO A 235 -14.34 -6.75 -5.52
C PRO A 235 -13.16 -6.96 -4.58
N GLY A 236 -13.42 -6.97 -3.28
CA GLY A 236 -12.39 -7.07 -2.25
C GLY A 236 -11.61 -8.37 -2.30
N ILE A 237 -12.24 -9.49 -2.70
CA ILE A 237 -11.56 -10.78 -2.91
C ILE A 237 -10.41 -10.70 -3.92
N GLY A 238 -10.46 -9.76 -4.86
CA GLY A 238 -9.37 -9.50 -5.83
C GLY A 238 -8.08 -8.99 -5.19
N PHE A 239 -8.12 -8.61 -3.91
CA PHE A 239 -6.96 -8.13 -3.15
C PHE A 239 -6.46 -9.15 -2.11
N GLY A 240 -7.06 -10.34 -2.07
CA GLY A 240 -6.70 -11.44 -1.17
C GLY A 240 -7.88 -12.03 -0.43
N GLU A 241 -7.68 -13.21 0.12
CA GLU A 241 -8.73 -14.00 0.79
C GLU A 241 -9.44 -13.29 1.94
N TYR A 242 -8.75 -12.38 2.63
CA TYR A 242 -9.32 -11.59 3.73
C TYR A 242 -10.01 -10.29 3.25
N GLY A 243 -10.20 -10.12 1.96
CA GLY A 243 -10.87 -8.95 1.38
C GLY A 243 -12.33 -9.16 1.00
N ASP A 244 -12.89 -10.32 1.24
CA ASP A 244 -14.26 -10.69 0.79
C ASP A 244 -15.34 -10.34 1.82
N GLU A 245 -15.28 -9.13 2.42
CA GLU A 245 -16.21 -8.66 3.45
C GLU A 245 -17.18 -7.58 2.96
#